data_92e48c346d9761f113abf117a34b0007
#
_entry.id   92e48c346d9761f113abf117a34b0007
#
_cell.length_a   1.000
_cell.length_b   1.000
_cell.length_c   1.000
_cell.angle_alpha   90.00
_cell.angle_beta   90.00
_cell.angle_gamma   90.00
#
_symmetry.space_group_name_H-M   'P 1'
#
loop_
_entity.id
_entity.type
_entity.pdbx_description
1 polymer ?
#
loop_
_entity_poly.entity_id
_entity_poly.type
_entity_poly.pdbx_seq_one_letter_code
_entity_poly.pdbx_strand_id
1 'polypeptide(L)'
;MTDRLEVDVVVVGGGIAGLAAASWIGRYRRSVVVVDGQDQRNKQVEVSHGYLGRDPQKPSDLLDRGREEVLAYPTAEVRHGQVERVVRRQDGLFEVDDDLLAHRVVLACGVKDAFPDVEGFFEHYGASVFHCPACDGYEARDRHVVALGWDAHLVGFAGTLQNWACSVTVVTNGLRFQGDETCRSQLGAHGITLLEQDAVRFVGERGDLRGVELGDGRVLPASMVMFSVAHHPRTELAQALGCRLDEEGYVEVDDHGETSVPGVYAAGDLTPGLQLSLVAAASGVVAGVSAAQSFFGSDGAPTSPTPAPALA
;
A
#
# COMPACT_ATOMS: atom_id res chain seq x y z
N MET A 1 -20.87 -31.63 4.21
CA MET A 1 -20.37 -30.66 3.20
C MET A 1 -20.90 -29.32 3.67
N THR A 2 -20.07 -28.47 4.20
CA THR A 2 -20.45 -27.07 4.48
C THR A 2 -20.82 -26.43 3.16
N ASP A 3 -22.04 -25.88 3.06
CA ASP A 3 -22.45 -25.08 1.90
C ASP A 3 -21.46 -23.90 1.78
N ARG A 4 -20.63 -23.89 0.72
CA ARG A 4 -19.74 -22.79 0.40
C ARG A 4 -20.58 -21.65 -0.15
N LEU A 5 -20.27 -20.44 0.29
CA LEU A 5 -20.92 -19.25 -0.26
C LEU A 5 -20.35 -18.94 -1.65
N GLU A 6 -21.21 -18.95 -2.67
CA GLU A 6 -20.86 -18.55 -4.03
C GLU A 6 -21.22 -17.07 -4.26
N VAL A 7 -20.25 -16.28 -4.77
CA VAL A 7 -20.41 -14.86 -5.04
C VAL A 7 -19.82 -14.48 -6.42
N ASP A 8 -20.25 -13.36 -6.98
CA ASP A 8 -19.69 -12.86 -8.23
C ASP A 8 -18.20 -12.56 -8.07
N VAL A 9 -17.82 -11.82 -7.02
CA VAL A 9 -16.44 -11.36 -6.83
C VAL A 9 -16.00 -11.50 -5.37
N VAL A 10 -14.78 -12.00 -5.17
CA VAL A 10 -14.07 -11.86 -3.88
C VAL A 10 -12.97 -10.80 -4.05
N VAL A 11 -12.90 -9.87 -3.12
CA VAL A 11 -11.84 -8.86 -3.00
C VAL A 11 -10.94 -9.23 -1.82
N VAL A 12 -9.67 -9.48 -2.08
CA VAL A 12 -8.67 -9.82 -1.07
C VAL A 12 -7.90 -8.58 -0.65
N GLY A 13 -8.21 -8.09 0.54
CA GLY A 13 -7.66 -6.88 1.15
C GLY A 13 -8.68 -5.75 1.28
N GLY A 14 -8.89 -5.30 2.53
CA GLY A 14 -9.82 -4.22 2.90
C GLY A 14 -9.14 -2.84 3.02
N GLY A 15 -8.05 -2.62 2.28
CA GLY A 15 -7.43 -1.30 2.12
C GLY A 15 -8.22 -0.39 1.16
N ILE A 16 -7.70 0.82 0.91
CA ILE A 16 -8.34 1.82 0.05
C ILE A 16 -8.69 1.25 -1.34
N ALA A 17 -7.78 0.51 -1.97
CA ALA A 17 -8.00 -0.08 -3.29
C ALA A 17 -9.11 -1.13 -3.26
N GLY A 18 -9.08 -2.05 -2.28
CA GLY A 18 -10.08 -3.11 -2.17
C GLY A 18 -11.47 -2.58 -1.86
N LEU A 19 -11.59 -1.61 -0.94
CA LEU A 19 -12.87 -0.96 -0.64
C LEU A 19 -13.42 -0.18 -1.84
N ALA A 20 -12.54 0.51 -2.60
CA ALA A 20 -12.94 1.18 -3.82
C ALA A 20 -13.46 0.18 -4.86
N ALA A 21 -12.74 -0.94 -5.08
CA ALA A 21 -13.19 -1.99 -5.99
C ALA A 21 -14.56 -2.55 -5.56
N ALA A 22 -14.71 -2.92 -4.28
CA ALA A 22 -15.95 -3.47 -3.75
C ALA A 22 -17.14 -2.51 -3.88
N SER A 23 -16.93 -1.21 -3.62
CA SER A 23 -17.96 -0.18 -3.81
C SER A 23 -18.49 -0.18 -5.26
N TRP A 24 -17.60 -0.24 -6.25
CA TRP A 24 -18.04 -0.24 -7.64
C TRP A 24 -18.68 -1.56 -8.06
N ILE A 25 -18.20 -2.71 -7.58
CA ILE A 25 -18.84 -4.01 -7.79
C ILE A 25 -20.27 -3.99 -7.22
N GLY A 26 -20.46 -3.48 -5.98
CA GLY A 26 -21.78 -3.31 -5.38
C GLY A 26 -22.70 -2.36 -6.17
N ARG A 27 -22.16 -1.26 -6.74
CA ARG A 27 -22.90 -0.33 -7.62
C ARG A 27 -23.39 -0.99 -8.90
N TYR A 28 -22.65 -1.98 -9.41
CA TYR A 28 -23.08 -2.82 -10.55
C TYR A 28 -24.05 -3.94 -10.11
N ARG A 29 -24.46 -3.95 -8.83
CA ARG A 29 -25.38 -4.94 -8.23
C ARG A 29 -24.83 -6.38 -8.30
N ARG A 30 -23.51 -6.53 -8.30
CA ARG A 30 -22.85 -7.83 -8.19
C ARG A 30 -22.62 -8.16 -6.71
N SER A 31 -22.72 -9.44 -6.39
CA SER A 31 -22.38 -9.91 -5.05
C SER A 31 -20.86 -9.85 -4.84
N VAL A 32 -20.44 -9.26 -3.72
CA VAL A 32 -19.02 -9.08 -3.41
C VAL A 32 -18.75 -9.36 -1.92
N VAL A 33 -17.71 -10.14 -1.66
CA VAL A 33 -17.15 -10.33 -0.33
C VAL A 33 -15.75 -9.72 -0.31
N VAL A 34 -15.52 -8.77 0.59
CA VAL A 34 -14.19 -8.26 0.91
C VAL A 34 -13.65 -9.05 2.09
N VAL A 35 -12.46 -9.64 1.97
CA VAL A 35 -11.75 -10.27 3.09
C VAL A 35 -10.62 -9.33 3.53
N ASP A 36 -10.75 -8.77 4.75
CA ASP A 36 -9.86 -7.73 5.29
C ASP A 36 -9.01 -8.28 6.44
N GLY A 37 -7.69 -8.41 6.18
CA GLY A 37 -6.69 -8.81 7.17
C GLY A 37 -6.36 -7.74 8.21
N GLN A 38 -6.93 -6.54 8.12
CA GLN A 38 -6.70 -5.40 9.02
C GLN A 38 -5.22 -5.00 9.18
N ASP A 39 -4.42 -5.22 8.14
CA ASP A 39 -3.00 -4.89 8.12
C ASP A 39 -2.69 -3.83 7.04
N GLN A 40 -3.39 -2.71 7.09
CA GLN A 40 -3.21 -1.60 6.17
C GLN A 40 -1.86 -0.91 6.42
N ARG A 41 -1.17 -0.53 5.33
CA ARG A 41 0.16 0.05 5.35
C ARG A 41 0.27 1.29 6.24
N ASN A 42 -0.72 2.16 6.18
CA ASN A 42 -0.73 3.45 6.89
C ASN A 42 -1.43 3.43 8.26
N LYS A 43 -1.64 2.26 8.85
CA LYS A 43 -2.38 2.12 10.13
C LYS A 43 -1.73 2.85 11.32
N GLN A 44 -0.42 3.12 11.26
CA GLN A 44 0.32 3.82 12.31
C GLN A 44 0.48 5.32 12.07
N VAL A 45 0.09 5.80 10.88
CA VAL A 45 0.16 7.21 10.51
C VAL A 45 -0.99 7.96 11.20
N GLU A 46 -0.67 9.04 11.90
CA GLU A 46 -1.67 9.83 12.64
C GLU A 46 -2.55 10.66 11.70
N VAL A 47 -1.91 11.27 10.72
CA VAL A 47 -2.57 12.14 9.74
C VAL A 47 -2.04 11.81 8.36
N SER A 48 -2.93 11.59 7.39
CA SER A 48 -2.58 11.43 5.99
C SER A 48 -3.01 12.64 5.17
N HIS A 49 -2.25 12.93 4.13
CA HIS A 49 -2.42 14.07 3.26
C HIS A 49 -2.66 13.67 1.80
N GLY A 50 -3.09 14.65 0.98
CA GLY A 50 -3.20 14.49 -0.47
C GLY A 50 -4.43 13.72 -0.96
N TYR A 51 -5.39 13.34 -0.09
CA TYR A 51 -6.65 12.75 -0.54
C TYR A 51 -7.67 13.86 -0.79
N LEU A 52 -7.93 14.16 -2.06
CA LEU A 52 -8.79 15.27 -2.48
C LEU A 52 -10.16 15.24 -1.78
N GLY A 53 -10.52 16.34 -1.12
CA GLY A 53 -11.76 16.47 -0.36
C GLY A 53 -11.72 15.86 1.04
N ARG A 54 -10.57 15.28 1.45
CA ARG A 54 -10.33 14.62 2.74
C ARG A 54 -8.91 14.89 3.25
N ASP A 55 -8.44 16.12 3.19
CA ASP A 55 -7.12 16.53 3.61
C ASP A 55 -7.21 17.68 4.62
N PRO A 56 -6.60 17.57 5.80
CA PRO A 56 -5.98 16.36 6.37
C PRO A 56 -7.01 15.37 6.91
N GLN A 57 -6.66 14.08 7.03
CA GLN A 57 -7.53 13.10 7.65
C GLN A 57 -6.78 11.97 8.34
N LYS A 58 -7.43 11.33 9.29
CA LYS A 58 -6.91 10.11 9.90
C LYS A 58 -7.14 8.92 8.98
N PRO A 59 -6.11 8.07 8.71
CA PRO A 59 -6.27 6.92 7.81
C PRO A 59 -7.39 5.96 8.22
N SER A 60 -7.53 5.68 9.52
CA SER A 60 -8.61 4.82 10.04
C SER A 60 -9.99 5.34 9.69
N ASP A 61 -10.21 6.65 9.80
CA ASP A 61 -11.53 7.25 9.56
C ASP A 61 -11.92 7.18 8.07
N LEU A 62 -10.93 7.23 7.16
CA LEU A 62 -11.17 7.00 5.73
C LEU A 62 -11.58 5.56 5.46
N LEU A 63 -10.91 4.60 6.08
CA LEU A 63 -11.20 3.17 5.93
C LEU A 63 -12.57 2.80 6.53
N ASP A 64 -12.89 3.33 7.71
CA ASP A 64 -14.18 3.07 8.35
C ASP A 64 -15.33 3.58 7.49
N ARG A 65 -15.22 4.80 6.95
CA ARG A 65 -16.21 5.34 5.99
C ARG A 65 -16.27 4.51 4.71
N GLY A 66 -15.14 4.07 4.18
CA GLY A 66 -15.10 3.20 3.00
C GLY A 66 -15.82 1.87 3.26
N ARG A 67 -15.68 1.27 4.45
CA ARG A 67 -16.43 0.07 4.86
C ARG A 67 -17.93 0.35 4.97
N GLU A 68 -18.31 1.47 5.59
CA GLU A 68 -19.72 1.88 5.67
C GLU A 68 -20.34 2.05 4.29
N GLU A 69 -19.63 2.69 3.36
CA GLU A 69 -20.07 2.89 1.97
C GLU A 69 -20.23 1.55 1.22
N VAL A 70 -19.31 0.59 1.40
CA VAL A 70 -19.42 -0.75 0.83
C VAL A 70 -20.63 -1.49 1.41
N LEU A 71 -20.81 -1.47 2.72
CA LEU A 71 -21.90 -2.16 3.42
C LEU A 71 -23.28 -1.53 3.16
N ALA A 72 -23.35 -0.33 2.58
CA ALA A 72 -24.62 0.26 2.13
C ALA A 72 -25.20 -0.46 0.90
N TYR A 73 -24.40 -1.26 0.19
CA TYR A 73 -24.90 -2.07 -0.92
C TYR A 73 -25.37 -3.45 -0.40
N PRO A 74 -26.64 -3.86 -0.63
CA PRO A 74 -27.19 -5.11 -0.10
C PRO A 74 -26.49 -6.37 -0.61
N THR A 75 -25.67 -6.24 -1.67
CA THR A 75 -24.92 -7.33 -2.29
C THR A 75 -23.47 -7.41 -1.81
N ALA A 76 -23.07 -6.56 -0.86
CA ALA A 76 -21.70 -6.47 -0.38
C ALA A 76 -21.58 -6.93 1.08
N GLU A 77 -20.49 -7.64 1.36
CA GLU A 77 -20.11 -8.10 2.69
C GLU A 77 -18.63 -7.77 2.93
N VAL A 78 -18.28 -7.42 4.17
CA VAL A 78 -16.90 -7.26 4.62
C VAL A 78 -16.64 -8.25 5.75
N ARG A 79 -15.69 -9.14 5.54
CA ARG A 79 -15.25 -10.14 6.52
C ARG A 79 -13.87 -9.81 7.04
N HIS A 80 -13.68 -9.95 8.33
CA HIS A 80 -12.35 -9.90 8.94
C HIS A 80 -11.68 -11.26 8.82
N GLY A 81 -10.47 -11.28 8.32
CA GLY A 81 -9.67 -12.49 8.14
C GLY A 81 -8.58 -12.31 7.11
N GLN A 82 -7.66 -13.26 7.06
CA GLN A 82 -6.61 -13.31 6.05
C GLN A 82 -6.94 -14.46 5.10
N VAL A 83 -6.82 -14.19 3.80
CA VAL A 83 -6.91 -15.22 2.77
C VAL A 83 -5.54 -15.89 2.65
N GLU A 84 -5.53 -17.20 2.88
CA GLU A 84 -4.31 -18.01 2.81
C GLU A 84 -4.16 -18.69 1.45
N ARG A 85 -5.27 -18.94 0.76
CA ARG A 85 -5.27 -19.73 -0.47
C ARG A 85 -6.35 -19.26 -1.44
N VAL A 86 -5.97 -19.12 -2.71
CA VAL A 86 -6.89 -18.97 -3.83
C VAL A 86 -6.51 -19.97 -4.91
N VAL A 87 -7.47 -20.78 -5.36
CA VAL A 87 -7.24 -21.80 -6.39
C VAL A 87 -8.29 -21.73 -7.47
N ARG A 88 -7.88 -21.74 -8.72
CA ARG A 88 -8.79 -21.87 -9.86
C ARG A 88 -9.23 -23.33 -10.03
N ARG A 89 -10.53 -23.57 -10.01
CA ARG A 89 -11.14 -24.88 -10.21
C ARG A 89 -11.28 -25.21 -11.70
N GLN A 90 -11.59 -26.49 -11.99
CA GLN A 90 -11.83 -26.95 -13.37
C GLN A 90 -13.12 -26.38 -13.98
N ASP A 91 -14.10 -26.02 -13.13
CA ASP A 91 -15.35 -25.37 -13.55
C ASP A 91 -15.19 -23.86 -13.84
N GLY A 92 -13.98 -23.33 -13.64
CA GLY A 92 -13.65 -21.92 -13.90
C GLY A 92 -13.84 -21.00 -12.70
N LEU A 93 -14.47 -21.47 -11.61
CA LEU A 93 -14.60 -20.73 -10.35
C LEU A 93 -13.27 -20.66 -9.61
N PHE A 94 -13.16 -19.67 -8.74
CA PHE A 94 -12.06 -19.54 -7.79
C PHE A 94 -12.55 -20.00 -6.40
N GLU A 95 -11.84 -20.93 -5.82
CA GLU A 95 -12.00 -21.33 -4.44
C GLU A 95 -11.09 -20.47 -3.60
N VAL A 96 -11.67 -19.71 -2.67
CA VAL A 96 -10.96 -18.85 -1.73
C VAL A 96 -11.09 -19.46 -0.35
N ASP A 97 -9.99 -19.92 0.20
CA ASP A 97 -9.91 -20.77 1.37
C ASP A 97 -10.91 -21.96 1.26
N ASP A 98 -11.64 -22.31 2.32
CA ASP A 98 -12.52 -23.47 2.30
C ASP A 98 -14.02 -23.10 2.25
N ASP A 99 -14.38 -21.81 2.31
CA ASP A 99 -15.76 -21.36 2.51
C ASP A 99 -16.33 -20.46 1.41
N LEU A 100 -15.49 -19.93 0.50
CA LEU A 100 -15.93 -19.04 -0.58
C LEU A 100 -15.65 -19.64 -1.96
N LEU A 101 -16.61 -19.44 -2.86
CA LEU A 101 -16.46 -19.64 -4.31
C LEU A 101 -16.74 -18.30 -5.02
N ALA A 102 -15.90 -17.93 -5.97
CA ALA A 102 -16.03 -16.67 -6.70
C ALA A 102 -15.85 -16.87 -8.21
N HIS A 103 -16.60 -16.09 -8.98
CA HIS A 103 -16.40 -16.05 -10.43
C HIS A 103 -15.21 -15.18 -10.84
N ARG A 104 -14.89 -14.16 -10.01
CA ARG A 104 -13.76 -13.25 -10.20
C ARG A 104 -13.07 -12.99 -8.87
N VAL A 105 -11.79 -12.65 -8.94
CA VAL A 105 -10.99 -12.27 -7.77
C VAL A 105 -10.32 -10.92 -8.04
N VAL A 106 -10.36 -10.01 -7.06
CA VAL A 106 -9.59 -8.78 -7.05
C VAL A 106 -8.55 -8.88 -5.93
N LEU A 107 -7.27 -8.88 -6.29
CA LEU A 107 -6.16 -8.87 -5.35
C LEU A 107 -5.81 -7.41 -5.00
N ALA A 108 -5.97 -7.03 -3.75
CA ALA A 108 -5.69 -5.69 -3.22
C ALA A 108 -4.86 -5.78 -1.91
N CYS A 109 -3.91 -6.72 -1.88
CA CYS A 109 -3.12 -7.07 -0.69
C CYS A 109 -2.07 -6.01 -0.31
N GLY A 110 -1.74 -5.10 -1.24
CA GLY A 110 -0.77 -4.03 -1.04
C GLY A 110 0.67 -4.52 -0.87
N VAL A 111 1.46 -3.75 -0.11
CA VAL A 111 2.88 -4.04 0.15
C VAL A 111 3.14 -4.16 1.66
N LYS A 112 4.28 -4.76 1.99
CA LYS A 112 4.83 -4.80 3.34
C LYS A 112 6.13 -4.01 3.37
N ASP A 113 6.20 -2.97 4.21
CA ASP A 113 7.40 -2.19 4.39
C ASP A 113 8.42 -2.93 5.27
N ALA A 114 9.70 -2.81 4.94
CA ALA A 114 10.81 -3.12 5.83
C ALA A 114 11.15 -1.87 6.66
N PHE A 115 11.41 -2.07 7.93
CA PHE A 115 11.72 -0.97 8.83
C PHE A 115 13.17 -1.03 9.28
N PRO A 116 13.85 0.12 9.47
CA PRO A 116 15.19 0.14 10.05
C PRO A 116 15.14 -0.28 11.52
N ASP A 117 16.17 -0.99 11.95
CA ASP A 117 16.35 -1.34 13.36
C ASP A 117 17.02 -0.18 14.09
N VAL A 118 16.19 0.73 14.64
CA VAL A 118 16.62 1.91 15.41
C VAL A 118 15.75 2.00 16.65
N GLU A 119 16.36 2.17 17.81
CA GLU A 119 15.62 2.32 19.09
C GLU A 119 14.66 3.52 19.01
N GLY A 120 13.42 3.33 19.44
CA GLY A 120 12.38 4.35 19.38
C GLY A 120 11.69 4.49 18.01
N PHE A 121 12.01 3.62 17.02
CA PHE A 121 11.43 3.74 15.69
C PHE A 121 9.90 3.79 15.70
N PHE A 122 9.25 2.79 16.31
CA PHE A 122 7.78 2.71 16.32
C PHE A 122 7.11 3.73 17.24
N GLU A 123 7.84 4.32 18.17
CA GLU A 123 7.37 5.44 18.98
C GLU A 123 7.20 6.71 18.14
N HIS A 124 8.06 6.89 17.14
CA HIS A 124 8.07 8.07 16.27
C HIS A 124 7.40 7.85 14.91
N TYR A 125 7.25 6.59 14.45
CA TYR A 125 6.72 6.26 13.14
C TYR A 125 5.27 6.73 12.98
N GLY A 126 5.02 7.45 11.88
CA GLY A 126 3.73 8.06 11.57
C GLY A 126 3.45 9.39 12.30
N ALA A 127 4.43 9.94 13.04
CA ALA A 127 4.33 11.24 13.71
C ALA A 127 5.51 12.17 13.39
N SER A 128 6.75 11.66 13.39
CA SER A 128 7.98 12.39 13.01
C SER A 128 8.96 11.53 12.23
N VAL A 129 8.63 10.27 11.99
CA VAL A 129 9.38 9.34 11.14
C VAL A 129 8.44 8.81 10.07
N PHE A 130 8.82 8.96 8.80
CA PHE A 130 7.97 8.63 7.64
C PHE A 130 8.81 7.99 6.54
N HIS A 131 8.15 7.40 5.54
CA HIS A 131 8.83 6.77 4.39
C HIS A 131 8.47 7.40 3.04
N CYS A 132 7.46 8.27 3.00
CA CYS A 132 6.91 8.78 1.75
C CYS A 132 7.09 10.31 1.62
N PRO A 133 8.10 10.80 0.87
CA PRO A 133 8.28 12.25 0.67
C PRO A 133 7.08 12.93 0.00
N ALA A 134 6.39 12.23 -0.92
CA ALA A 134 5.21 12.78 -1.57
C ALA A 134 4.02 12.92 -0.61
N CYS A 135 3.96 12.09 0.45
CA CYS A 135 2.89 12.10 1.44
C CYS A 135 3.14 13.15 2.54
N ASP A 136 4.36 13.18 3.08
CA ASP A 136 4.70 13.88 4.33
C ASP A 136 5.83 14.92 4.14
N GLY A 137 6.28 15.12 2.90
CA GLY A 137 7.38 16.06 2.61
C GLY A 137 7.02 17.51 2.90
N TYR A 138 5.76 17.90 2.72
CA TYR A 138 5.32 19.26 3.03
C TYR A 138 5.46 19.58 4.53
N GLU A 139 5.25 18.59 5.40
CA GLU A 139 5.43 18.68 6.85
C GLU A 139 6.89 18.82 7.26
N ALA A 140 7.83 18.50 6.35
CA ALA A 140 9.27 18.70 6.53
C ALA A 140 9.74 20.15 6.21
N ARG A 141 8.83 21.05 5.78
CA ARG A 141 9.20 22.42 5.40
C ARG A 141 9.90 23.14 6.55
N ASP A 142 11.00 23.80 6.19
CA ASP A 142 11.84 24.58 7.11
C ASP A 142 12.47 23.76 8.25
N ARG A 143 12.50 22.43 8.13
CA ARG A 143 13.05 21.52 9.16
C ARG A 143 14.40 20.96 8.74
N HIS A 144 15.18 20.50 9.74
CA HIS A 144 16.33 19.64 9.52
C HIS A 144 15.84 18.19 9.43
N VAL A 145 16.11 17.56 8.29
CA VAL A 145 15.63 16.20 7.98
C VAL A 145 16.81 15.23 7.91
N VAL A 146 16.69 14.09 8.56
CA VAL A 146 17.59 12.95 8.33
C VAL A 146 16.92 12.02 7.32
N ALA A 147 17.62 11.75 6.20
CA ALA A 147 17.26 10.71 5.26
C ALA A 147 18.00 9.41 5.65
N LEU A 148 17.26 8.39 6.07
CA LEU A 148 17.82 7.12 6.54
C LEU A 148 17.70 6.05 5.45
N GLY A 149 18.82 5.50 4.99
CA GLY A 149 18.90 4.48 3.95
C GLY A 149 20.32 4.35 3.44
N TRP A 150 20.60 3.38 2.54
CA TRP A 150 21.97 3.07 2.13
C TRP A 150 22.15 2.74 0.64
N ASP A 151 21.08 2.62 -0.14
CA ASP A 151 21.16 2.31 -1.57
C ASP A 151 21.31 3.57 -2.45
N ALA A 152 21.52 3.37 -3.75
CA ALA A 152 21.71 4.46 -4.70
C ALA A 152 20.44 5.33 -4.91
N HIS A 153 19.24 4.77 -4.68
CA HIS A 153 17.97 5.50 -4.79
C HIS A 153 17.88 6.65 -3.79
N LEU A 154 18.62 6.53 -2.69
CA LEU A 154 18.67 7.54 -1.65
C LEU A 154 19.14 8.93 -2.14
N VAL A 155 19.89 9.00 -3.24
CA VAL A 155 20.29 10.27 -3.86
C VAL A 155 19.07 11.06 -4.33
N GLY A 156 18.21 10.43 -5.11
CA GLY A 156 16.96 11.05 -5.57
C GLY A 156 15.97 11.31 -4.43
N PHE A 157 15.90 10.38 -3.50
CA PHE A 157 15.06 10.51 -2.30
C PHE A 157 15.47 11.72 -1.45
N ALA A 158 16.73 11.82 -1.08
CA ALA A 158 17.27 12.94 -0.30
C ALA A 158 17.21 14.27 -1.07
N GLY A 159 17.47 14.24 -2.37
CA GLY A 159 17.32 15.41 -3.26
C GLY A 159 15.87 15.91 -3.30
N THR A 160 14.90 15.01 -3.33
CA THR A 160 13.47 15.38 -3.31
C THR A 160 13.10 16.12 -2.02
N LEU A 161 13.66 15.74 -0.88
CA LEU A 161 13.39 16.37 0.41
C LEU A 161 13.81 17.84 0.47
N GLN A 162 14.77 18.27 -0.36
CA GLN A 162 15.20 19.66 -0.46
C GLN A 162 14.14 20.62 -1.02
N ASN A 163 13.04 20.09 -1.59
CA ASN A 163 11.91 20.94 -1.96
C ASN A 163 11.25 21.60 -0.72
N TRP A 164 11.44 21.03 0.47
CA TRP A 164 10.80 21.50 1.69
C TRP A 164 11.79 21.75 2.83
N ALA A 165 12.71 20.80 3.06
CA ALA A 165 13.63 20.85 4.19
C ALA A 165 14.67 21.98 4.06
N CYS A 166 15.01 22.63 5.19
CA CYS A 166 16.12 23.60 5.22
C CYS A 166 17.50 22.94 5.14
N SER A 167 17.61 21.68 5.56
CA SER A 167 18.79 20.84 5.36
C SER A 167 18.43 19.36 5.37
N VAL A 168 19.20 18.57 4.63
CA VAL A 168 19.08 17.11 4.59
C VAL A 168 20.44 16.48 4.91
N THR A 169 20.43 15.51 5.81
CA THR A 169 21.60 14.67 6.11
C THR A 169 21.24 13.21 5.88
N VAL A 170 22.02 12.52 5.06
CA VAL A 170 21.89 11.08 4.83
C VAL A 170 22.64 10.32 5.91
N VAL A 171 21.97 9.34 6.55
CA VAL A 171 22.56 8.40 7.51
C VAL A 171 22.31 6.99 7.01
N THR A 172 23.37 6.16 6.92
CA THR A 172 23.26 4.83 6.30
C THR A 172 23.01 3.69 7.29
N ASN A 173 22.74 3.98 8.54
CA ASN A 173 22.49 3.00 9.59
C ASN A 173 23.63 1.96 9.71
N GLY A 174 24.88 2.45 9.73
CA GLY A 174 26.08 1.60 9.86
C GLY A 174 26.47 0.83 8.61
N LEU A 175 25.67 0.86 7.57
CA LEU A 175 25.98 0.21 6.31
C LEU A 175 26.85 1.10 5.43
N ARG A 176 27.60 0.46 4.51
CA ARG A 176 28.27 1.20 3.45
C ARG A 176 27.25 1.71 2.45
N PHE A 177 27.35 2.97 2.06
CA PHE A 177 26.54 3.52 0.98
C PHE A 177 26.81 2.77 -0.34
N GLN A 178 25.75 2.23 -0.96
CA GLN A 178 25.82 1.38 -2.14
C GLN A 178 25.84 2.17 -3.47
N GLY A 179 25.69 3.51 -3.41
CA GLY A 179 25.88 4.38 -4.58
C GLY A 179 27.34 4.50 -4.96
N ASP A 180 27.61 4.71 -6.25
CA ASP A 180 28.93 4.95 -6.80
C ASP A 180 29.47 6.36 -6.47
N GLU A 181 30.65 6.71 -7.01
CA GLU A 181 31.25 8.03 -6.81
C GLU A 181 30.41 9.16 -7.43
N THR A 182 29.66 8.87 -8.49
CA THR A 182 28.74 9.83 -9.10
C THR A 182 27.60 10.17 -8.12
N CYS A 183 27.03 9.16 -7.47
CA CYS A 183 26.03 9.33 -6.42
C CYS A 183 26.55 10.16 -5.25
N ARG A 184 27.78 9.90 -4.77
CA ARG A 184 28.42 10.68 -3.70
C ARG A 184 28.63 12.13 -4.12
N SER A 185 29.11 12.34 -5.34
CA SER A 185 29.32 13.68 -5.90
C SER A 185 28.02 14.45 -6.04
N GLN A 186 26.94 13.80 -6.43
CA GLN A 186 25.60 14.42 -6.52
C GLN A 186 25.09 14.85 -5.14
N LEU A 187 25.19 14.02 -4.11
CA LEU A 187 24.86 14.42 -2.73
C LEU A 187 25.65 15.66 -2.31
N GLY A 188 26.98 15.67 -2.52
CA GLY A 188 27.84 16.80 -2.21
C GLY A 188 27.48 18.07 -2.98
N ALA A 189 27.19 17.97 -4.27
CA ALA A 189 26.77 19.10 -5.11
C ALA A 189 25.46 19.74 -4.65
N HIS A 190 24.57 18.94 -4.07
CA HIS A 190 23.32 19.39 -3.45
C HIS A 190 23.49 19.86 -1.99
N GLY A 191 24.71 19.87 -1.44
CA GLY A 191 24.95 20.23 -0.04
C GLY A 191 24.40 19.23 0.97
N ILE A 192 24.12 17.99 0.53
CA ILE A 192 23.63 16.90 1.37
C ILE A 192 24.82 16.19 2.00
N THR A 193 24.89 16.17 3.33
CA THR A 193 25.93 15.44 4.05
C THR A 193 25.60 13.94 4.09
N LEU A 194 26.59 13.09 3.74
CA LEU A 194 26.49 11.63 3.87
C LEU A 194 27.30 11.15 5.08
N LEU A 195 26.63 10.45 5.98
CA LEU A 195 27.23 9.85 7.18
C LEU A 195 27.03 8.33 7.13
N GLU A 196 28.12 7.58 6.95
CA GLU A 196 28.13 6.13 7.01
C GLU A 196 28.30 5.70 8.49
N GLN A 197 27.27 5.96 9.30
CA GLN A 197 27.23 5.70 10.73
C GLN A 197 25.92 5.02 11.11
N ASP A 198 25.95 4.32 12.26
CA ASP A 198 24.73 3.77 12.85
C ASP A 198 23.81 4.89 13.32
N ALA A 199 22.51 4.73 13.09
CA ALA A 199 21.45 5.43 13.78
C ALA A 199 21.03 4.55 14.98
N VAL A 200 21.47 4.91 16.18
CA VAL A 200 21.26 4.07 17.35
C VAL A 200 19.86 4.27 17.93
N ARG A 201 19.45 5.53 18.06
CA ARG A 201 18.19 5.88 18.72
C ARG A 201 17.62 7.20 18.20
N PHE A 202 16.31 7.29 18.12
CA PHE A 202 15.61 8.55 17.97
C PHE A 202 15.42 9.25 19.31
N VAL A 203 15.77 10.54 19.38
CA VAL A 203 15.78 11.33 20.61
C VAL A 203 14.62 12.31 20.58
N GLY A 204 13.78 12.29 21.58
CA GLY A 204 12.61 13.15 21.71
C GLY A 204 11.37 12.39 22.15
N GLU A 205 10.23 13.02 22.03
CA GLU A 205 8.93 12.41 22.28
C GLU A 205 8.18 12.23 20.95
N ARG A 206 7.12 11.39 20.93
CA ARG A 206 6.27 11.21 19.75
C ARG A 206 5.77 12.58 19.23
N GLY A 207 6.06 12.89 17.96
CA GLY A 207 5.68 14.17 17.33
C GLY A 207 6.65 15.34 17.64
N ASP A 208 7.59 15.18 18.58
CA ASP A 208 8.63 16.17 18.92
C ASP A 208 10.03 15.51 18.87
N LEU A 209 10.40 15.05 17.68
CA LEU A 209 11.75 14.53 17.44
C LEU A 209 12.77 15.66 17.54
N ARG A 210 13.84 15.45 18.30
CA ARG A 210 14.94 16.42 18.53
C ARG A 210 16.22 16.02 17.84
N GLY A 211 16.38 14.74 17.49
CA GLY A 211 17.57 14.28 16.80
C GLY A 211 17.67 12.77 16.68
N VAL A 212 18.76 12.35 16.04
CA VAL A 212 19.17 10.95 15.89
C VAL A 212 20.50 10.76 16.60
N GLU A 213 20.56 9.87 17.58
CA GLU A 213 21.81 9.48 18.22
C GLU A 213 22.57 8.53 17.29
N LEU A 214 23.82 8.87 17.04
CA LEU A 214 24.72 8.12 16.15
C LEU A 214 25.59 7.15 16.95
N GLY A 215 26.18 6.16 16.27
CA GLY A 215 27.05 5.15 16.88
C GLY A 215 28.29 5.69 17.59
N ASP A 216 28.71 6.92 17.31
CA ASP A 216 29.79 7.61 18.00
C ASP A 216 29.34 8.41 19.25
N GLY A 217 28.07 8.33 19.61
CA GLY A 217 27.46 9.00 20.75
C GLY A 217 27.04 10.46 20.50
N ARG A 218 27.25 11.02 19.30
CA ARG A 218 26.74 12.35 18.94
C ARG A 218 25.25 12.28 18.65
N VAL A 219 24.52 13.33 19.03
CA VAL A 219 23.14 13.52 18.59
C VAL A 219 23.14 14.46 17.39
N LEU A 220 22.73 13.95 16.23
CA LEU A 220 22.51 14.74 15.02
C LEU A 220 21.15 15.43 15.17
N PRO A 221 21.09 16.78 15.21
CA PRO A 221 19.82 17.48 15.31
C PRO A 221 18.93 17.18 14.10
N ALA A 222 17.72 16.76 14.36
CA ALA A 222 16.70 16.52 13.34
C ALA A 222 15.31 16.64 13.97
N SER A 223 14.37 17.21 13.25
CA SER A 223 12.97 17.29 13.68
C SER A 223 12.06 16.39 12.84
N MET A 224 12.64 15.69 11.86
CA MET A 224 11.97 14.66 11.07
C MET A 224 13.00 13.67 10.52
N VAL A 225 12.61 12.41 10.44
CA VAL A 225 13.34 11.37 9.72
C VAL A 225 12.48 10.87 8.58
N MET A 226 13.07 10.79 7.40
CA MET A 226 12.48 10.10 6.25
C MET A 226 13.34 8.90 5.91
N PHE A 227 12.77 7.69 5.93
CA PHE A 227 13.54 6.48 5.62
C PHE A 227 13.16 5.88 4.26
N SER A 228 14.18 5.35 3.59
CA SER A 228 14.05 4.57 2.36
C SER A 228 14.84 3.28 2.54
N VAL A 229 14.15 2.20 2.93
CA VAL A 229 14.77 0.89 3.14
C VAL A 229 14.32 -0.05 2.04
N ALA A 230 13.21 -0.72 2.23
CA ALA A 230 12.62 -1.59 1.24
C ALA A 230 11.12 -1.76 1.51
N HIS A 231 10.39 -2.15 0.49
CA HIS A 231 9.04 -2.68 0.63
C HIS A 231 8.86 -3.84 -0.36
N HIS A 232 7.99 -4.75 -0.01
CA HIS A 232 7.77 -5.98 -0.77
C HIS A 232 6.28 -6.10 -1.11
N PRO A 233 5.91 -6.18 -2.41
CA PRO A 233 4.54 -6.48 -2.80
C PRO A 233 4.10 -7.83 -2.23
N ARG A 234 2.87 -7.93 -1.71
CA ARG A 234 2.31 -9.16 -1.15
C ARG A 234 1.73 -10.02 -2.28
N THR A 235 2.60 -10.66 -3.03
CA THR A 235 2.29 -11.34 -4.29
C THR A 235 2.07 -12.85 -4.17
N GLU A 236 2.10 -13.40 -2.97
CA GLU A 236 2.03 -14.84 -2.73
C GLU A 236 0.78 -15.48 -3.37
N LEU A 237 -0.38 -14.84 -3.22
CA LEU A 237 -1.62 -15.31 -3.84
C LEU A 237 -1.63 -15.14 -5.37
N ALA A 238 -1.07 -14.03 -5.87
CA ALA A 238 -0.94 -13.79 -7.30
C ALA A 238 -0.02 -14.83 -7.96
N GLN A 239 1.11 -15.14 -7.33
CA GLN A 239 2.05 -16.15 -7.78
C GLN A 239 1.41 -17.56 -7.77
N ALA A 240 0.69 -17.89 -6.69
CA ALA A 240 -0.01 -19.17 -6.58
C ALA A 240 -1.08 -19.35 -7.68
N LEU A 241 -1.70 -18.25 -8.14
CA LEU A 241 -2.63 -18.23 -9.26
C LEU A 241 -1.94 -18.26 -10.64
N GLY A 242 -0.62 -18.05 -10.69
CA GLY A 242 0.15 -17.98 -11.93
C GLY A 242 0.13 -16.61 -12.62
N CYS A 243 -0.15 -15.54 -11.90
CA CYS A 243 -0.06 -14.17 -12.42
C CYS A 243 1.40 -13.82 -12.72
N ARG A 244 1.63 -13.08 -13.82
CA ARG A 244 2.96 -12.52 -14.10
C ARG A 244 3.29 -11.38 -13.16
N LEU A 245 4.56 -11.30 -12.81
CA LEU A 245 5.14 -10.19 -12.07
C LEU A 245 6.13 -9.45 -12.98
N ASP A 246 6.30 -8.15 -12.74
CA ASP A 246 7.35 -7.37 -13.37
C ASP A 246 8.73 -7.62 -12.74
N GLU A 247 9.76 -6.93 -13.22
CA GLU A 247 11.15 -7.07 -12.75
C GLU A 247 11.33 -6.61 -11.28
N GLU A 248 10.42 -5.75 -10.78
CA GLU A 248 10.43 -5.24 -9.40
C GLU A 248 9.57 -6.09 -8.45
N GLY A 249 8.87 -7.10 -8.98
CA GLY A 249 8.05 -8.05 -8.24
C GLY A 249 6.60 -7.63 -8.05
N TYR A 250 6.11 -6.60 -8.73
CA TYR A 250 4.70 -6.19 -8.72
C TYR A 250 3.87 -7.04 -9.68
N VAL A 251 2.57 -7.16 -9.40
CA VAL A 251 1.66 -7.86 -10.30
C VAL A 251 1.40 -7.02 -11.55
N GLU A 252 1.74 -7.60 -12.72
CA GLU A 252 1.42 -6.98 -14.01
C GLU A 252 -0.08 -6.97 -14.24
N VAL A 253 -0.61 -5.82 -14.63
CA VAL A 253 -2.01 -5.62 -15.02
C VAL A 253 -2.11 -4.82 -16.32
N ASP A 254 -3.21 -4.99 -17.03
CA ASP A 254 -3.57 -4.16 -18.17
C ASP A 254 -4.27 -2.85 -17.73
N ASP A 255 -4.71 -2.05 -18.71
CA ASP A 255 -5.44 -0.79 -18.48
C ASP A 255 -6.80 -0.99 -17.77
N HIS A 256 -7.27 -2.23 -17.67
CA HIS A 256 -8.49 -2.64 -16.98
C HIS A 256 -8.25 -3.22 -15.59
N GLY A 257 -7.00 -3.28 -15.16
CA GLY A 257 -6.59 -3.91 -13.91
C GLY A 257 -6.65 -5.44 -13.94
N GLU A 258 -6.85 -6.07 -15.13
CA GLU A 258 -6.83 -7.53 -15.26
C GLU A 258 -5.39 -8.03 -15.33
N THR A 259 -5.11 -9.11 -14.60
CA THR A 259 -3.78 -9.74 -14.59
C THR A 259 -3.60 -10.64 -15.82
N SER A 260 -2.45 -11.30 -15.92
CA SER A 260 -2.22 -12.32 -16.96
C SER A 260 -3.13 -13.56 -16.82
N VAL A 261 -3.88 -13.68 -15.72
CA VAL A 261 -4.82 -14.79 -15.46
C VAL A 261 -6.25 -14.30 -15.62
N PRO A 262 -7.00 -14.80 -16.62
CA PRO A 262 -8.37 -14.33 -16.87
C PRO A 262 -9.28 -14.46 -15.66
N GLY A 263 -9.98 -13.37 -15.31
CA GLY A 263 -10.88 -13.30 -14.17
C GLY A 263 -10.18 -12.96 -12.84
N VAL A 264 -8.86 -12.74 -12.86
CA VAL A 264 -8.09 -12.22 -11.73
C VAL A 264 -7.65 -10.79 -12.01
N TYR A 265 -8.02 -9.88 -11.14
CA TYR A 265 -7.68 -8.46 -11.17
C TYR A 265 -6.74 -8.12 -10.03
N ALA A 266 -5.95 -7.06 -10.17
CA ALA A 266 -5.14 -6.55 -9.07
C ALA A 266 -5.19 -5.01 -9.03
N ALA A 267 -5.06 -4.44 -7.82
CA ALA A 267 -5.14 -3.00 -7.61
C ALA A 267 -4.37 -2.54 -6.36
N GLY A 268 -4.08 -1.24 -6.31
CA GLY A 268 -3.35 -0.59 -5.23
C GLY A 268 -1.86 -0.85 -5.30
N ASP A 269 -1.20 -0.72 -4.16
CA ASP A 269 0.26 -0.83 -4.05
C ASP A 269 0.83 -2.21 -4.46
N LEU A 270 -0.03 -3.19 -4.73
CA LEU A 270 0.34 -4.50 -5.27
C LEU A 270 0.76 -4.43 -6.74
N THR A 271 0.36 -3.38 -7.46
CA THR A 271 0.61 -3.17 -8.89
C THR A 271 1.64 -2.05 -9.10
N PRO A 272 2.32 -1.99 -10.26
CA PRO A 272 3.28 -0.92 -10.56
C PRO A 272 2.64 0.47 -10.50
N GLY A 273 3.39 1.48 -10.07
CA GLY A 273 2.97 2.87 -10.10
C GLY A 273 3.18 3.63 -8.79
N LEU A 274 2.56 4.81 -8.69
CA LEU A 274 2.65 5.65 -7.50
C LEU A 274 1.83 5.07 -6.34
N GLN A 275 2.48 4.86 -5.21
CA GLN A 275 1.88 4.30 -4.00
C GLN A 275 1.25 5.40 -3.13
N LEU A 276 0.19 6.00 -3.62
CA LEU A 276 -0.60 7.03 -2.93
C LEU A 276 -2.04 6.56 -2.73
N SER A 277 -2.65 6.93 -1.60
CA SER A 277 -4.01 6.50 -1.27
C SER A 277 -5.04 6.80 -2.36
N LEU A 278 -4.94 7.96 -3.02
CA LEU A 278 -5.85 8.34 -4.10
C LEU A 278 -5.60 7.52 -5.37
N VAL A 279 -4.34 7.18 -5.67
CA VAL A 279 -3.97 6.30 -6.80
C VAL A 279 -4.44 4.88 -6.53
N ALA A 280 -4.26 4.39 -5.30
CA ALA A 280 -4.78 3.09 -4.87
C ALA A 280 -6.31 3.03 -4.99
N ALA A 281 -7.04 4.10 -4.61
CA ALA A 281 -8.48 4.17 -4.81
C ALA A 281 -8.85 4.10 -6.30
N ALA A 282 -8.16 4.89 -7.14
CA ALA A 282 -8.42 4.93 -8.58
C ALA A 282 -8.19 3.57 -9.26
N SER A 283 -7.08 2.89 -8.95
CA SER A 283 -6.82 1.55 -9.48
C SER A 283 -7.86 0.53 -9.00
N GLY A 284 -8.31 0.64 -7.73
CA GLY A 284 -9.41 -0.16 -7.21
C GLY A 284 -10.72 0.05 -7.97
N VAL A 285 -11.04 1.31 -8.31
CA VAL A 285 -12.22 1.62 -9.16
C VAL A 285 -12.09 0.95 -10.52
N VAL A 286 -10.94 1.05 -11.18
CA VAL A 286 -10.71 0.44 -12.50
C VAL A 286 -10.90 -1.07 -12.43
N ALA A 287 -10.23 -1.75 -11.50
CA ALA A 287 -10.35 -3.19 -11.32
C ALA A 287 -11.79 -3.62 -10.97
N GLY A 288 -12.46 -2.89 -10.07
CA GLY A 288 -13.84 -3.20 -9.67
C GLY A 288 -14.87 -3.03 -10.79
N VAL A 289 -14.76 -1.95 -11.58
CA VAL A 289 -15.61 -1.73 -12.75
C VAL A 289 -15.38 -2.83 -13.80
N SER A 290 -14.13 -3.13 -14.11
CA SER A 290 -13.76 -4.14 -15.10
C SER A 290 -14.22 -5.54 -14.68
N ALA A 291 -13.99 -5.92 -13.43
CA ALA A 291 -14.49 -7.18 -12.89
C ALA A 291 -16.00 -7.29 -12.97
N ALA A 292 -16.74 -6.22 -12.61
CA ALA A 292 -18.20 -6.20 -12.72
C ALA A 292 -18.70 -6.27 -14.16
N GLN A 293 -18.05 -5.58 -15.10
CA GLN A 293 -18.41 -5.58 -16.53
C GLN A 293 -18.09 -6.90 -17.23
N SER A 294 -17.10 -7.67 -16.75
CA SER A 294 -16.73 -8.97 -17.34
C SER A 294 -17.83 -10.04 -17.27
N PHE A 295 -18.92 -9.75 -16.57
CA PHE A 295 -20.13 -10.60 -16.54
C PHE A 295 -21.12 -10.32 -17.68
N PHE A 296 -20.89 -9.31 -18.51
CA PHE A 296 -21.65 -9.16 -19.74
C PHE A 296 -21.17 -10.23 -20.74
N GLY A 297 -22.10 -10.99 -21.29
CA GLY A 297 -21.78 -12.03 -22.28
C GLY A 297 -21.13 -11.46 -23.54
N SER A 298 -20.52 -12.32 -24.34
CA SER A 298 -19.96 -11.98 -25.67
C SER A 298 -20.95 -11.29 -26.60
N ASP A 299 -22.24 -11.47 -26.36
CA ASP A 299 -23.34 -10.89 -27.10
C ASP A 299 -23.87 -9.57 -26.51
N GLY A 300 -23.16 -9.02 -25.49
CA GLY A 300 -23.57 -7.79 -24.79
C GLY A 300 -24.78 -7.94 -23.85
N ALA A 301 -25.34 -9.13 -23.73
CA ALA A 301 -26.44 -9.39 -22.81
C ALA A 301 -25.91 -9.54 -21.37
N PRO A 302 -26.49 -8.84 -20.37
CA PRO A 302 -26.10 -9.01 -18.98
C PRO A 302 -26.47 -10.42 -18.51
N THR A 303 -25.53 -11.11 -17.87
CA THR A 303 -25.88 -12.30 -17.06
C THR A 303 -26.75 -11.84 -15.89
N SER A 304 -27.72 -12.64 -15.49
CA SER A 304 -28.53 -12.32 -14.31
C SER A 304 -27.61 -12.08 -13.09
N PRO A 305 -27.85 -11.02 -12.30
CA PRO A 305 -27.07 -10.82 -11.08
C PRO A 305 -27.29 -12.02 -10.15
N THR A 306 -26.22 -12.51 -9.56
CA THR A 306 -26.30 -13.49 -8.49
C THR A 306 -27.16 -12.92 -7.34
N PRO A 307 -28.13 -13.65 -6.80
CA PRO A 307 -28.91 -13.16 -5.67
C PRO A 307 -27.97 -12.80 -4.53
N ALA A 308 -28.25 -11.69 -3.83
CA ALA A 308 -27.51 -11.34 -2.64
C ALA A 308 -27.53 -12.52 -1.67
N PRO A 309 -26.39 -12.89 -1.05
CA PRO A 309 -26.39 -13.86 0.02
C PRO A 309 -27.36 -13.40 1.11
N ALA A 310 -28.19 -14.31 1.62
CA ALA A 310 -29.05 -13.99 2.74
C ALA A 310 -28.13 -13.60 3.91
N LEU A 311 -28.13 -12.33 4.25
CA LEU A 311 -27.45 -11.85 5.45
C LEU A 311 -28.14 -12.51 6.65
N ALA A 312 -27.38 -13.35 7.36
CA ALA A 312 -27.84 -14.02 8.58
C ALA A 312 -27.77 -13.05 9.78
#